data_3e8e07441b8b35bf58382bd37ebf0bca
#
_entry.id   3e8e07441b8b35bf58382bd37ebf0bca
#
_cell.length_a   1.000
_cell.length_b   1.000
_cell.length_c   1.000
_cell.angle_alpha   90.00
_cell.angle_beta   90.00
_cell.angle_gamma   90.00
#
_symmetry.space_group_name_H-M   'P 1'
#
loop_
_entity.id
_entity.type
_entity.pdbx_description
1 polymer ?
#
loop_
_entity_poly.entity_id
_entity_poly.type
_entity_poly.pdbx_seq_one_letter_code
_entity_poly.pdbx_strand_id
1 'polypeptide(L)'
;GAMHERIAEIERFLDQKEPGEVDIPVVQDLKKSIREAEAVSGIETFGMSRDRARFLNLPFYQTGKVKKDPIGPRDVEIVLDLLQEHRPELIFVAGDLSDPHGTHRMCLEAVNRALEMYEGPQPEVWYYRGAWQEWSVAEADVLVPMSEDELNMKILAIFKHQSQKDKAPFPGQDDRE
;
A
#
# COMPACT_ATOMS: atom_id res chain seq x y z
N GLY A 1 -31.77 -7.16 -13.92
CA GLY A 1 -30.79 -6.69 -14.89
C GLY A 1 -29.35 -6.95 -14.39
N ALA A 2 -28.32 -6.78 -15.22
CA ALA A 2 -26.92 -7.15 -14.94
C ALA A 2 -26.36 -6.68 -13.59
N MET A 3 -26.78 -5.52 -13.09
CA MET A 3 -26.38 -5.02 -11.78
C MET A 3 -26.90 -5.88 -10.63
N HIS A 4 -28.17 -6.27 -10.66
CA HIS A 4 -28.78 -7.12 -9.63
C HIS A 4 -28.19 -8.53 -9.63
N GLU A 5 -27.84 -9.06 -10.80
CA GLU A 5 -27.19 -10.36 -10.94
C GLU A 5 -25.79 -10.34 -10.32
N ARG A 6 -25.02 -9.25 -10.54
CA ARG A 6 -23.70 -9.07 -9.93
C ARG A 6 -23.78 -8.93 -8.40
N ILE A 7 -24.76 -8.19 -7.89
CA ILE A 7 -24.97 -8.06 -6.44
C ILE A 7 -25.27 -9.43 -5.84
N ALA A 8 -26.23 -10.17 -6.44
CA ALA A 8 -26.59 -11.50 -5.96
C ALA A 8 -25.43 -12.53 -6.04
N GLU A 9 -24.55 -12.38 -7.03
CA GLU A 9 -23.32 -13.20 -7.13
C GLU A 9 -22.36 -12.91 -5.98
N ILE A 10 -22.11 -11.62 -5.69
CA ILE A 10 -21.24 -11.18 -4.60
C ILE A 10 -21.80 -11.66 -3.25
N GLU A 11 -23.09 -11.41 -2.97
CA GLU A 11 -23.75 -11.81 -1.74
C GLU A 11 -23.63 -13.33 -1.53
N ARG A 12 -23.98 -14.12 -2.55
CA ARG A 12 -23.87 -15.58 -2.49
C ARG A 12 -22.46 -16.06 -2.22
N PHE A 13 -21.47 -15.48 -2.86
CA PHE A 13 -20.07 -15.83 -2.63
C PHE A 13 -19.66 -15.51 -1.20
N LEU A 14 -19.96 -14.30 -0.70
CA LEU A 14 -19.58 -13.87 0.65
C LEU A 14 -20.24 -14.70 1.74
N ASP A 15 -21.50 -15.11 1.55
CA ASP A 15 -22.25 -15.95 2.49
C ASP A 15 -21.68 -17.38 2.57
N GLN A 16 -21.08 -17.88 1.50
CA GLN A 16 -20.57 -19.25 1.38
C GLN A 16 -19.06 -19.37 1.49
N LYS A 17 -18.36 -18.23 1.55
CA LYS A 17 -16.89 -18.19 1.52
C LYS A 17 -16.27 -18.86 2.74
N GLU A 18 -15.38 -19.79 2.48
CA GLU A 18 -14.56 -20.45 3.52
C GLU A 18 -13.32 -19.60 3.90
N PRO A 19 -12.84 -19.71 5.15
CA PRO A 19 -11.62 -19.05 5.58
C PRO A 19 -10.42 -19.42 4.69
N GLY A 20 -9.75 -18.40 4.13
CA GLY A 20 -8.59 -18.61 3.25
C GLY A 20 -8.91 -18.82 1.77
N GLU A 21 -10.18 -18.91 1.42
CA GLU A 21 -10.61 -18.98 0.02
C GLU A 21 -10.31 -17.66 -0.71
N VAL A 22 -9.80 -17.77 -1.96
CA VAL A 22 -9.52 -16.61 -2.80
C VAL A 22 -10.82 -16.00 -3.30
N ASP A 23 -10.94 -14.69 -3.17
CA ASP A 23 -12.11 -13.96 -3.67
C ASP A 23 -12.30 -14.15 -5.17
N ILE A 24 -13.55 -14.27 -5.60
CA ILE A 24 -13.88 -14.23 -7.03
C ILE A 24 -13.53 -12.86 -7.64
N PRO A 25 -13.25 -12.77 -8.95
CA PRO A 25 -12.77 -11.55 -9.59
C PRO A 25 -13.60 -10.30 -9.28
N VAL A 26 -14.92 -10.42 -9.31
CA VAL A 26 -15.82 -9.28 -9.03
C VAL A 26 -15.69 -8.76 -7.60
N VAL A 27 -15.41 -9.63 -6.62
CA VAL A 27 -15.17 -9.24 -5.23
C VAL A 27 -13.78 -8.62 -5.09
N GLN A 28 -12.77 -9.16 -5.78
CA GLN A 28 -11.43 -8.56 -5.82
C GLN A 28 -11.47 -7.15 -6.39
N ASP A 29 -12.15 -6.94 -7.51
CA ASP A 29 -12.32 -5.64 -8.17
C ASP A 29 -13.05 -4.64 -7.26
N LEU A 30 -14.10 -5.09 -6.55
CA LEU A 30 -14.83 -4.26 -5.61
C LEU A 30 -13.92 -3.81 -4.44
N LYS A 31 -13.22 -4.74 -3.81
CA LYS A 31 -12.29 -4.44 -2.71
C LYS A 31 -11.17 -3.50 -3.15
N LYS A 32 -10.63 -3.73 -4.34
CA LYS A 32 -9.61 -2.86 -4.95
C LYS A 32 -10.16 -1.44 -5.14
N SER A 33 -11.33 -1.30 -5.76
CA SER A 33 -11.95 0.01 -6.02
C SER A 33 -12.22 0.79 -4.73
N ILE A 34 -12.67 0.11 -3.67
CA ILE A 34 -12.87 0.72 -2.35
C ILE A 34 -11.53 1.24 -1.82
N ARG A 35 -10.48 0.40 -1.77
CA ARG A 35 -9.18 0.78 -1.23
C ARG A 35 -8.49 1.89 -2.02
N GLU A 36 -8.62 1.88 -3.35
CA GLU A 36 -8.10 2.96 -4.19
C GLU A 36 -8.84 4.29 -3.92
N ALA A 37 -10.16 4.26 -3.76
CA ALA A 37 -10.95 5.44 -3.41
C ALA A 37 -10.58 5.99 -2.02
N GLU A 38 -10.38 5.12 -1.05
CA GLU A 38 -9.94 5.47 0.30
C GLU A 38 -8.53 6.10 0.28
N ALA A 39 -7.59 5.52 -0.46
CA ALA A 39 -6.24 6.06 -0.61
C ALA A 39 -6.26 7.45 -1.26
N VAL A 40 -7.07 7.65 -2.29
CA VAL A 40 -7.27 8.98 -2.91
C VAL A 40 -7.85 9.96 -1.88
N SER A 41 -8.90 9.58 -1.13
CA SER A 41 -9.46 10.43 -0.08
C SER A 41 -8.44 10.78 1.01
N GLY A 42 -7.52 9.85 1.30
CA GLY A 42 -6.41 10.09 2.23
C GLY A 42 -5.48 11.20 1.74
N ILE A 43 -5.00 11.14 0.49
CA ILE A 43 -4.12 12.18 -0.05
C ILE A 43 -4.82 13.51 -0.27
N GLU A 44 -6.12 13.51 -0.61
CA GLU A 44 -6.93 14.73 -0.73
C GLU A 44 -7.07 15.47 0.60
N THR A 45 -6.98 14.77 1.74
CA THR A 45 -6.94 15.40 3.08
C THR A 45 -5.72 16.30 3.25
N PHE A 46 -4.61 16.00 2.54
CA PHE A 46 -3.41 16.84 2.50
C PHE A 46 -3.42 17.87 1.37
N GLY A 47 -4.54 18.07 0.69
CA GLY A 47 -4.68 19.00 -0.42
C GLY A 47 -4.07 18.52 -1.75
N MET A 48 -3.67 17.25 -1.82
CA MET A 48 -3.20 16.66 -3.08
C MET A 48 -4.38 16.18 -3.93
N SER A 49 -4.26 16.33 -5.24
CA SER A 49 -5.29 15.87 -6.18
C SER A 49 -5.10 14.40 -6.55
N ARG A 50 -6.17 13.76 -7.01
CA ARG A 50 -6.23 12.35 -7.40
C ARG A 50 -5.15 11.94 -8.40
N ASP A 51 -4.76 12.81 -9.32
CA ASP A 51 -3.74 12.56 -10.34
C ASP A 51 -2.33 12.35 -9.76
N ARG A 52 -2.14 12.67 -8.47
CA ARG A 52 -0.92 12.38 -7.73
C ARG A 52 -0.85 10.95 -7.20
N ALA A 53 -1.96 10.19 -7.23
CA ALA A 53 -1.98 8.80 -6.83
C ALA A 53 -1.85 7.89 -8.05
N ARG A 54 -0.86 7.00 -8.06
CA ARG A 54 -0.71 5.93 -9.04
C ARG A 54 -0.78 4.57 -8.38
N PHE A 55 -1.69 3.73 -8.85
CA PHE A 55 -1.87 2.36 -8.39
C PHE A 55 -1.19 1.42 -9.39
N LEU A 56 -0.04 0.87 -9.01
CA LEU A 56 0.82 0.14 -9.94
C LEU A 56 0.29 -1.25 -10.30
N ASN A 57 -0.57 -1.81 -9.46
CA ASN A 57 -1.16 -3.13 -9.68
C ASN A 57 -0.11 -4.21 -9.98
N LEU A 58 0.95 -4.26 -9.18
CA LEU A 58 2.06 -5.19 -9.38
C LEU A 58 1.57 -6.64 -9.43
N PRO A 59 2.00 -7.43 -10.43
CA PRO A 59 1.55 -8.81 -10.65
C PRO A 59 1.67 -9.70 -9.41
N PHE A 60 2.75 -9.58 -8.65
CA PHE A 60 2.95 -10.39 -7.43
C PHE A 60 1.80 -10.27 -6.43
N TYR A 61 1.14 -9.11 -6.38
CA TYR A 61 0.05 -8.82 -5.46
C TYR A 61 -1.32 -9.19 -6.03
N GLN A 62 -1.50 -9.17 -7.35
CA GLN A 62 -2.78 -9.37 -8.04
C GLN A 62 -3.32 -10.81 -7.97
N THR A 63 -2.56 -11.74 -7.38
CA THR A 63 -2.96 -13.16 -7.26
C THR A 63 -4.19 -13.38 -6.38
N GLY A 64 -4.55 -12.44 -5.51
CA GLY A 64 -5.59 -12.59 -4.49
C GLY A 64 -5.26 -13.59 -3.38
N LYS A 65 -4.15 -14.32 -3.48
CA LYS A 65 -3.70 -15.30 -2.49
C LYS A 65 -3.16 -14.63 -1.23
N VAL A 66 -3.29 -15.30 -0.08
CA VAL A 66 -2.67 -14.87 1.17
C VAL A 66 -1.15 -14.86 1.03
N LYS A 67 -0.57 -15.97 0.57
CA LYS A 67 0.85 -16.04 0.24
C LYS A 67 1.06 -15.49 -1.17
N LYS A 68 1.81 -14.37 -1.24
CA LYS A 68 2.11 -13.70 -2.50
C LYS A 68 3.15 -14.49 -3.32
N ASP A 69 3.10 -14.32 -4.63
CA ASP A 69 4.14 -14.83 -5.52
C ASP A 69 5.43 -14.00 -5.36
N PRO A 70 6.63 -14.54 -5.63
CA PRO A 70 7.86 -13.77 -5.61
C PRO A 70 7.84 -12.60 -6.60
N ILE A 71 8.64 -11.55 -6.33
CA ILE A 71 8.83 -10.45 -7.27
C ILE A 71 9.40 -10.99 -8.59
N GLY A 72 8.67 -10.75 -9.67
CA GLY A 72 9.05 -11.12 -11.02
C GLY A 72 9.58 -9.94 -11.85
N PRO A 73 10.10 -10.21 -13.05
CA PRO A 73 10.63 -9.17 -13.94
C PRO A 73 9.60 -8.07 -14.24
N ARG A 74 8.33 -8.44 -14.41
CA ARG A 74 7.27 -7.48 -14.73
C ARG A 74 6.98 -6.50 -13.58
N ASP A 75 7.09 -6.95 -12.33
CA ASP A 75 6.96 -6.06 -11.16
C ASP A 75 8.07 -5.00 -11.18
N VAL A 76 9.29 -5.42 -11.47
CA VAL A 76 10.47 -4.55 -11.55
C VAL A 76 10.36 -3.56 -12.71
N GLU A 77 9.94 -4.02 -13.90
CA GLU A 77 9.74 -3.17 -15.08
C GLU A 77 8.77 -2.02 -14.79
N ILE A 78 7.63 -2.30 -14.14
CA ILE A 78 6.63 -1.27 -13.82
C ILE A 78 7.24 -0.16 -12.93
N VAL A 79 8.07 -0.53 -11.96
CA VAL A 79 8.75 0.45 -11.10
C VAL A 79 9.85 1.19 -11.87
N LEU A 80 10.60 0.47 -12.71
CA LEU A 80 11.64 1.07 -13.56
C LEU A 80 11.06 2.11 -14.53
N ASP A 81 9.92 1.82 -15.15
CA ASP A 81 9.21 2.75 -16.02
C ASP A 81 8.89 4.06 -15.29
N LEU A 82 8.46 3.99 -14.01
CA LEU A 82 8.22 5.17 -13.19
C LEU A 82 9.49 5.96 -12.89
N LEU A 83 10.59 5.28 -12.58
CA LEU A 83 11.88 5.93 -12.35
C LEU A 83 12.34 6.67 -13.61
N GLN A 84 12.18 6.07 -14.78
CA GLN A 84 12.53 6.65 -16.06
C GLN A 84 11.63 7.84 -16.43
N GLU A 85 10.33 7.74 -16.14
CA GLU A 85 9.35 8.80 -16.41
C GLU A 85 9.59 10.03 -15.52
N HIS A 86 9.76 9.80 -14.21
CA HIS A 86 9.78 10.89 -13.23
C HIS A 86 11.17 11.40 -12.88
N ARG A 87 12.21 10.57 -13.05
CA ARG A 87 13.61 10.90 -12.71
C ARG A 87 13.71 11.58 -11.34
N PRO A 88 13.24 10.95 -10.29
CA PRO A 88 13.17 11.57 -8.97
C PRO A 88 14.57 11.83 -8.42
N GLU A 89 14.72 12.94 -7.68
CA GLU A 89 15.93 13.24 -6.90
C GLU A 89 15.88 12.54 -5.53
N LEU A 90 14.66 12.32 -5.01
CA LEU A 90 14.42 11.72 -3.70
C LEU A 90 13.22 10.76 -3.76
N ILE A 91 13.37 9.60 -3.14
CA ILE A 91 12.31 8.58 -3.01
C ILE A 91 12.11 8.26 -1.53
N PHE A 92 10.86 8.30 -1.08
CA PHE A 92 10.47 7.78 0.22
C PHE A 92 9.90 6.38 0.07
N VAL A 93 10.44 5.43 0.82
CA VAL A 93 10.03 4.02 0.74
C VAL A 93 9.70 3.50 2.13
N ALA A 94 8.63 2.71 2.21
CA ALA A 94 8.35 1.93 3.42
C ALA A 94 9.45 0.87 3.59
N GLY A 95 10.18 0.94 4.69
CA GLY A 95 11.19 -0.05 5.01
C GLY A 95 10.66 -1.31 5.66
N ASP A 96 9.41 -1.38 6.01
CA ASP A 96 8.61 -2.40 6.72
C ASP A 96 9.18 -3.84 6.72
N LEU A 97 10.40 -3.99 7.19
CA LEU A 97 11.13 -5.27 7.23
C LEU A 97 10.48 -6.26 8.21
N SER A 98 9.77 -5.74 9.21
CA SER A 98 9.04 -6.50 10.23
C SER A 98 7.60 -6.81 9.86
N ASP A 99 7.14 -6.41 8.66
CA ASP A 99 5.80 -6.72 8.17
C ASP A 99 5.54 -8.24 8.17
N PRO A 100 4.61 -8.75 8.99
CA PRO A 100 4.33 -10.19 9.08
C PRO A 100 3.75 -10.76 7.79
N HIS A 101 3.11 -9.94 6.97
CA HIS A 101 2.57 -10.33 5.66
C HIS A 101 3.61 -10.28 4.55
N GLY A 102 4.72 -9.58 4.76
CA GLY A 102 5.82 -9.44 3.83
C GLY A 102 5.53 -8.61 2.59
N THR A 103 4.33 -8.01 2.46
CA THR A 103 3.94 -7.26 1.26
C THR A 103 4.77 -5.99 1.08
N HIS A 104 4.99 -5.22 2.15
CA HIS A 104 5.80 -4.00 2.09
C HIS A 104 7.26 -4.31 1.76
N ARG A 105 7.81 -5.38 2.37
CA ARG A 105 9.17 -5.87 2.05
C ARG A 105 9.31 -6.26 0.57
N MET A 106 8.29 -6.90 -0.01
CA MET A 106 8.29 -7.25 -1.43
C MET A 106 8.20 -6.01 -2.32
N CYS A 107 7.40 -5.00 -1.94
CA CYS A 107 7.38 -3.72 -2.64
C CYS A 107 8.77 -3.05 -2.62
N LEU A 108 9.44 -3.05 -1.47
CA LEU A 108 10.81 -2.54 -1.33
C LEU A 108 11.79 -3.32 -2.22
N GLU A 109 11.68 -4.65 -2.28
CA GLU A 109 12.50 -5.47 -3.18
C GLU A 109 12.32 -5.07 -4.64
N ALA A 110 11.08 -4.83 -5.09
CA ALA A 110 10.82 -4.37 -6.46
C ALA A 110 11.46 -3.00 -6.73
N VAL A 111 11.40 -2.06 -5.77
CA VAL A 111 12.05 -0.75 -5.87
C VAL A 111 13.57 -0.89 -5.95
N ASN A 112 14.19 -1.68 -5.07
CA ASN A 112 15.64 -1.86 -5.05
C ASN A 112 16.15 -2.47 -6.36
N ARG A 113 15.48 -3.50 -6.87
CA ARG A 113 15.84 -4.13 -8.15
C ARG A 113 15.66 -3.18 -9.34
N ALA A 114 14.63 -2.33 -9.30
CA ALA A 114 14.44 -1.31 -10.34
C ALA A 114 15.54 -0.24 -10.29
N LEU A 115 15.97 0.18 -9.10
CA LEU A 115 17.08 1.11 -8.92
C LEU A 115 18.42 0.55 -9.41
N GLU A 116 18.67 -0.75 -9.22
CA GLU A 116 19.85 -1.42 -9.77
C GLU A 116 19.89 -1.41 -11.30
N MET A 117 18.72 -1.39 -11.95
CA MET A 117 18.58 -1.36 -13.40
C MET A 117 18.43 0.06 -13.96
N TYR A 118 18.24 1.05 -13.10
CA TYR A 118 17.99 2.42 -13.53
C TYR A 118 19.27 3.12 -13.97
N GLU A 119 19.35 3.49 -15.24
CA GLU A 119 20.52 4.14 -15.85
C GLU A 119 20.54 5.68 -15.69
N GLY A 120 19.49 6.26 -15.09
CA GLY A 120 19.41 7.71 -14.83
C GLY A 120 20.19 8.15 -13.59
N PRO A 121 20.12 9.45 -13.23
CA PRO A 121 20.70 9.96 -11.99
C PRO A 121 20.11 9.20 -10.80
N GLN A 122 20.97 8.61 -9.97
CA GLN A 122 20.52 7.83 -8.82
C GLN A 122 19.87 8.74 -7.78
N PRO A 123 18.62 8.48 -7.37
CA PRO A 123 17.94 9.25 -6.36
C PRO A 123 18.49 8.93 -4.96
N GLU A 124 18.36 9.87 -4.03
CA GLU A 124 18.40 9.55 -2.62
C GLU A 124 17.21 8.67 -2.24
N VAL A 125 17.43 7.64 -1.42
CA VAL A 125 16.37 6.75 -0.94
C VAL A 125 16.26 6.88 0.57
N TRP A 126 15.12 7.37 1.04
CA TRP A 126 14.81 7.54 2.45
C TRP A 126 13.80 6.49 2.89
N TYR A 127 14.19 5.68 3.86
CA TYR A 127 13.30 4.71 4.49
C TYR A 127 12.53 5.38 5.62
N TYR A 128 11.21 5.36 5.56
CA TYR A 128 10.43 5.83 6.68
C TYR A 128 10.06 4.68 7.63
N ARG A 129 10.04 4.98 8.92
CA ARG A 129 9.58 4.06 9.95
C ARG A 129 8.07 3.88 9.83
N GLY A 130 7.66 2.66 9.55
CA GLY A 130 6.25 2.32 9.38
C GLY A 130 5.55 1.93 10.68
N ALA A 131 4.38 1.32 10.56
CA ALA A 131 3.56 0.88 11.69
C ALA A 131 4.23 -0.20 12.55
N TRP A 132 5.12 -0.98 11.97
CA TRP A 132 5.83 -2.08 12.64
C TRP A 132 7.09 -1.63 13.38
N GLN A 133 7.40 -0.33 13.36
CA GLN A 133 8.46 0.29 14.14
C GLN A 133 9.85 -0.37 13.94
N GLU A 134 10.25 -0.57 12.69
CA GLU A 134 11.41 -1.34 12.25
C GLU A 134 12.72 -0.85 12.85
N TRP A 135 12.80 0.44 13.16
CA TRP A 135 13.95 1.09 13.78
C TRP A 135 13.58 1.75 15.10
N SER A 136 14.52 1.77 16.01
CA SER A 136 14.35 2.62 17.20
C SER A 136 14.45 4.11 16.82
N VAL A 137 13.86 4.97 17.63
CA VAL A 137 13.97 6.43 17.39
C VAL A 137 15.42 6.90 17.47
N ALA A 138 16.28 6.19 18.25
CA ALA A 138 17.68 6.51 18.38
C ALA A 138 18.52 6.20 17.12
N GLU A 139 17.99 5.37 16.22
CA GLU A 139 18.64 4.99 14.95
C GLU A 139 18.16 5.87 13.78
N ALA A 140 17.26 6.81 14.03
CA ALA A 140 16.74 7.69 12.98
C ALA A 140 17.77 8.76 12.60
N ASP A 141 18.14 8.83 11.33
CA ASP A 141 19.01 9.87 10.79
C ASP A 141 18.26 11.19 10.61
N VAL A 142 16.96 11.13 10.34
CA VAL A 142 16.10 12.28 10.10
C VAL A 142 14.83 12.20 10.94
N LEU A 143 14.53 13.26 11.66
CA LEU A 143 13.29 13.43 12.40
C LEU A 143 12.54 14.63 11.82
N VAL A 144 11.32 14.40 11.37
CA VAL A 144 10.45 15.45 10.84
C VAL A 144 9.47 15.88 11.93
N PRO A 145 9.62 17.08 12.51
CA PRO A 145 8.68 17.58 13.52
C PRO A 145 7.34 17.89 12.85
N MET A 146 6.26 17.61 13.55
CA MET A 146 4.90 17.95 13.12
C MET A 146 4.23 18.83 14.18
N SER A 147 3.47 19.82 13.71
CA SER A 147 2.55 20.58 14.56
C SER A 147 1.35 19.70 14.96
N GLU A 148 0.59 20.14 15.94
CA GLU A 148 -0.66 19.47 16.33
C GLU A 148 -1.68 19.43 15.19
N ASP A 149 -1.76 20.49 14.38
CA ASP A 149 -2.65 20.53 13.22
C ASP A 149 -2.24 19.51 12.15
N GLU A 150 -0.94 19.37 11.87
CA GLU A 150 -0.42 18.37 10.93
C GLU A 150 -0.65 16.95 11.44
N LEU A 151 -0.49 16.72 12.75
CA LEU A 151 -0.79 15.44 13.36
C LEU A 151 -2.28 15.10 13.23
N ASN A 152 -3.17 16.04 13.52
CA ASN A 152 -4.60 15.87 13.36
C ASN A 152 -4.98 15.60 11.89
N MET A 153 -4.35 16.28 10.95
CA MET A 153 -4.54 16.05 9.52
C MET A 153 -4.11 14.64 9.13
N LYS A 154 -2.98 14.15 9.64
CA LYS A 154 -2.50 12.78 9.44
C LYS A 154 -3.50 11.76 9.98
N ILE A 155 -4.01 11.97 11.19
CA ILE A 155 -5.03 11.10 11.80
C ILE A 155 -6.29 11.07 10.92
N LEU A 156 -6.79 12.22 10.48
CA LEU A 156 -7.95 12.31 9.58
C LEU A 156 -7.73 11.56 8.26
N ALA A 157 -6.52 11.65 7.68
CA ALA A 157 -6.17 10.92 6.47
C ALA A 157 -6.18 9.39 6.69
N ILE A 158 -5.66 8.92 7.81
CA ILE A 158 -5.71 7.51 8.20
C ILE A 158 -7.17 7.05 8.35
N PHE A 159 -8.02 7.85 8.97
CA PHE A 159 -9.45 7.56 9.11
C PHE A 159 -10.23 7.48 7.79
N LYS A 160 -9.67 7.92 6.66
CA LYS A 160 -10.28 7.70 5.33
C LYS A 160 -10.27 6.23 4.91
N HIS A 161 -9.37 5.42 5.46
CA HIS A 161 -9.24 3.98 5.16
C HIS A 161 -10.24 3.13 5.97
N GLN A 162 -11.54 3.41 5.80
CA GLN A 162 -12.63 2.78 6.56
C GLN A 162 -12.71 1.27 6.41
N SER A 163 -12.41 0.72 5.23
CA SER A 163 -12.45 -0.71 4.96
C SER A 163 -11.33 -1.49 5.68
N GLN A 164 -10.35 -0.79 6.26
CA GLN A 164 -9.21 -1.38 6.95
C GLN A 164 -9.24 -1.17 8.47
N LYS A 165 -10.35 -0.67 9.01
CA LYS A 165 -10.55 -0.42 10.45
C LYS A 165 -10.86 -1.68 11.27
N ASP A 166 -10.97 -2.85 10.65
CA ASP A 166 -11.33 -4.05 11.37
C ASP A 166 -10.19 -4.54 12.25
N LYS A 167 -10.58 -4.76 13.51
CA LYS A 167 -9.89 -5.43 14.62
C LYS A 167 -8.38 -5.62 14.43
N ALA A 168 -7.66 -4.62 14.90
CA ALA A 168 -6.24 -4.66 15.24
C ALA A 168 -5.34 -5.47 14.31
N PRO A 169 -4.86 -4.88 13.20
CA PRO A 169 -3.79 -5.49 12.44
C PRO A 169 -2.45 -5.48 13.18
N PHE A 170 -2.38 -4.79 14.32
CA PHE A 170 -1.13 -4.61 15.06
C PHE A 170 -0.96 -5.67 16.14
N PRO A 171 0.23 -6.30 16.25
CA PRO A 171 0.52 -7.21 17.35
C PRO A 171 0.61 -6.42 18.67
N GLY A 172 -0.17 -6.83 19.65
CA GLY A 172 -0.19 -6.24 20.96
C GLY A 172 -1.36 -5.30 21.21
N GLN A 173 -1.38 -4.71 22.41
CA GLN A 173 -2.34 -3.69 22.79
C GLN A 173 -1.85 -2.33 22.27
N ASP A 174 -2.14 -2.05 21.02
CA ASP A 174 -1.78 -0.78 20.40
C ASP A 174 -3.04 0.07 20.26
N ASP A 175 -3.19 1.03 21.16
CA ASP A 175 -4.33 1.97 21.22
C ASP A 175 -4.15 3.17 20.25
N ARG A 176 -3.27 3.05 19.23
CA ARG A 176 -3.05 4.09 18.21
C ARG A 176 -4.14 4.11 17.14
N GLU A 177 -5.38 4.04 17.54
CA GLU A 177 -6.54 4.28 16.68
C GLU A 177 -6.89 5.77 16.57
#